data_be5f8fc6dff3e0e8659989ad67eae2b4
#
_entry.id   be5f8fc6dff3e0e8659989ad67eae2b4
#
_cell.length_a   1.000
_cell.length_b   1.000
_cell.length_c   1.000
_cell.angle_alpha   90.00
_cell.angle_beta   90.00
_cell.angle_gamma   90.00
#
_symmetry.space_group_name_H-M   'P 1'
#
loop_
_entity.id
_entity.type
_entity.pdbx_description
1 polymer ?
#
loop_
_entity_poly.entity_id
_entity_poly.type
_entity_poly.pdbx_seq_one_letter_code
_entity_poly.pdbx_strand_id
1 'polypeptide(L)'
;MRRLIALLVLAAVVFPISGQSADGTCTVGAPTSISPSVPALVQTIDCTASADNASFPSTTVTTTKVFGRYLVQVSTNPGAGAAAPTAAYDITLTDSDGLDNALGLLADRSATATERVSIANTTIVYPVVLGNYTLAITNNLVNSAAVQIKLIYMAQ
;
A
#
# COMPACT_ATOMS: atom_id res chain seq x y z
N MET A 1 -13.11 -57.67 -48.69
CA MET A 1 -12.35 -57.10 -47.55
C MET A 1 -12.70 -55.62 -47.41
N ARG A 2 -13.58 -55.28 -46.47
CA ARG A 2 -13.99 -53.85 -46.18
C ARG A 2 -13.10 -53.36 -45.05
N ARG A 3 -12.24 -52.35 -45.33
CA ARG A 3 -11.45 -51.65 -44.29
C ARG A 3 -12.30 -50.63 -43.61
N LEU A 4 -12.59 -50.82 -42.33
CA LEU A 4 -13.18 -49.79 -41.46
C LEU A 4 -12.10 -48.78 -41.11
N ILE A 5 -12.26 -47.54 -41.51
CA ILE A 5 -11.45 -46.42 -41.05
C ILE A 5 -12.16 -45.84 -39.82
N ALA A 6 -11.56 -46.07 -38.64
CA ALA A 6 -12.01 -45.44 -37.39
C ALA A 6 -11.56 -43.96 -37.37
N LEU A 7 -12.50 -43.02 -37.42
CA LEU A 7 -12.22 -41.61 -37.29
C LEU A 7 -12.11 -41.27 -35.79
N LEU A 8 -10.90 -41.01 -35.32
CA LEU A 8 -10.63 -40.59 -33.94
C LEU A 8 -10.96 -39.11 -33.84
N VAL A 9 -12.10 -38.76 -33.24
CA VAL A 9 -12.43 -37.35 -32.93
C VAL A 9 -11.72 -36.97 -31.65
N LEU A 10 -10.67 -36.16 -31.79
CA LEU A 10 -9.96 -35.58 -30.67
C LEU A 10 -10.76 -34.39 -30.12
N ALA A 11 -11.50 -34.56 -29.04
CA ALA A 11 -12.20 -33.50 -28.34
C ALA A 11 -11.15 -32.63 -27.62
N ALA A 12 -10.89 -31.43 -28.14
CA ALA A 12 -10.09 -30.41 -27.45
C ALA A 12 -10.87 -29.91 -26.23
N VAL A 13 -10.44 -30.32 -25.05
CA VAL A 13 -10.94 -29.77 -23.78
C VAL A 13 -10.32 -28.38 -23.64
N VAL A 14 -11.11 -27.35 -23.92
CA VAL A 14 -10.74 -25.96 -23.63
C VAL A 14 -10.91 -25.77 -22.14
N PHE A 15 -9.82 -25.79 -21.38
CA PHE A 15 -9.84 -25.32 -20.00
C PHE A 15 -10.07 -23.80 -20.01
N PRO A 16 -11.08 -23.29 -19.28
CA PRO A 16 -11.18 -21.86 -19.10
C PRO A 16 -9.88 -21.39 -18.42
N ILE A 17 -9.16 -20.47 -19.06
CA ILE A 17 -8.08 -19.75 -18.43
C ILE A 17 -8.75 -18.98 -17.29
N SER A 18 -8.55 -19.43 -16.05
CA SER A 18 -9.00 -18.73 -14.85
C SER A 18 -8.47 -17.31 -14.97
N GLY A 19 -9.37 -16.31 -14.95
CA GLY A 19 -9.00 -14.92 -15.09
C GLY A 19 -7.85 -14.60 -14.14
N GLN A 20 -6.86 -13.84 -14.63
CA GLN A 20 -5.82 -13.31 -13.77
C GLN A 20 -6.50 -12.61 -12.59
N SER A 21 -6.12 -13.02 -11.38
CA SER A 21 -6.47 -12.31 -10.16
C SER A 21 -6.23 -10.82 -10.38
N ALA A 22 -7.24 -9.99 -10.16
CA ALA A 22 -7.04 -8.55 -10.20
C ALA A 22 -6.13 -8.19 -9.01
N ASP A 23 -4.89 -7.86 -9.30
CA ASP A 23 -3.96 -7.37 -8.29
C ASP A 23 -4.57 -6.16 -7.60
N GLY A 24 -4.31 -6.01 -6.30
CA GLY A 24 -4.69 -4.81 -5.57
C GLY A 24 -4.10 -3.56 -6.21
N THR A 25 -4.55 -2.40 -5.83
CA THR A 25 -4.08 -1.12 -6.38
C THR A 25 -3.70 -0.16 -5.26
N CYS A 26 -2.65 0.64 -5.47
CA CYS A 26 -2.36 1.81 -4.65
C CYS A 26 -2.16 3.02 -5.56
N THR A 27 -2.88 4.09 -5.28
CA THR A 27 -2.74 5.38 -5.96
C THR A 27 -2.01 6.35 -5.05
N VAL A 28 -0.84 6.81 -5.49
CA VAL A 28 0.00 7.77 -4.74
C VAL A 28 -0.28 9.18 -5.25
N GLY A 29 -0.88 10.00 -4.43
CA GLY A 29 -1.12 11.41 -4.72
C GLY A 29 0.16 12.24 -4.65
N ALA A 30 0.18 13.39 -5.35
CA ALA A 30 1.26 14.35 -5.20
C ALA A 30 1.19 15.04 -3.82
N PRO A 31 2.33 15.35 -3.18
CA PRO A 31 2.33 16.16 -1.97
C PRO A 31 1.71 17.54 -2.20
N THR A 32 0.80 17.93 -1.31
CA THR A 32 0.08 19.22 -1.34
C THR A 32 0.26 19.97 -0.03
N SER A 33 0.22 21.30 -0.07
CA SER A 33 0.28 22.12 1.15
C SER A 33 -0.96 21.90 2.02
N ILE A 34 -0.76 21.74 3.32
CA ILE A 34 -1.86 21.66 4.29
C ILE A 34 -2.51 23.03 4.47
N SER A 35 -1.71 24.08 4.49
CA SER A 35 -2.15 25.47 4.61
C SER A 35 -1.03 26.40 4.12
N PRO A 36 -1.36 27.56 3.52
CA PRO A 36 -0.34 28.53 3.11
C PRO A 36 0.56 29.04 4.24
N SER A 37 0.06 29.02 5.46
CA SER A 37 0.78 29.51 6.66
C SER A 37 1.58 28.43 7.39
N VAL A 38 1.46 27.16 6.98
CA VAL A 38 2.16 26.04 7.64
C VAL A 38 3.12 25.40 6.64
N PRO A 39 4.43 25.31 6.95
CA PRO A 39 5.43 24.74 6.04
C PRO A 39 5.35 23.20 6.01
N ALA A 40 4.14 22.65 6.01
CA ALA A 40 3.87 21.24 5.99
C ALA A 40 3.16 20.81 4.70
N LEU A 41 3.53 19.63 4.20
CA LEU A 41 2.91 18.99 3.05
C LEU A 41 2.24 17.69 3.51
N VAL A 42 1.14 17.35 2.87
CA VAL A 42 0.49 16.04 3.00
C VAL A 42 0.53 15.32 1.67
N GLN A 43 0.88 14.04 1.71
CA GLN A 43 0.78 13.12 0.58
C GLN A 43 -0.21 12.02 0.94
N THR A 44 -1.26 11.87 0.13
CA THR A 44 -2.29 10.85 0.34
C THR A 44 -2.02 9.66 -0.57
N ILE A 45 -2.17 8.46 -0.03
CA ILE A 45 -2.04 7.19 -0.72
C ILE A 45 -3.31 6.41 -0.44
N ASP A 46 -4.04 6.05 -1.49
CA ASP A 46 -5.25 5.24 -1.41
C ASP A 46 -4.94 3.85 -1.95
N CYS A 47 -5.02 2.84 -1.08
CA CYS A 47 -4.75 1.45 -1.41
C CYS A 47 -6.00 0.59 -1.29
N THR A 48 -6.17 -0.33 -2.25
CA THR A 48 -7.19 -1.39 -2.23
C THR A 48 -6.50 -2.73 -2.43
N ALA A 49 -6.79 -3.69 -1.56
CA ALA A 49 -6.28 -5.05 -1.67
C ALA A 49 -6.91 -5.79 -2.84
N SER A 50 -6.23 -6.81 -3.32
CA SER A 50 -6.74 -7.74 -4.33
C SER A 50 -8.09 -8.34 -3.91
N ALA A 51 -8.97 -8.51 -4.88
CA ALA A 51 -10.28 -9.13 -4.68
C ALA A 51 -10.19 -10.65 -4.43
N ASP A 52 -9.08 -11.28 -4.81
CA ASP A 52 -8.96 -12.74 -4.80
C ASP A 52 -8.05 -13.28 -3.70
N ASN A 53 -7.02 -12.53 -3.30
CA ASN A 53 -6.00 -13.00 -2.35
C ASN A 53 -5.73 -12.03 -1.20
N ALA A 54 -6.51 -10.97 -1.06
CA ALA A 54 -6.41 -9.97 0.00
C ALA A 54 -5.06 -9.22 0.08
N SER A 55 -4.15 -9.38 -0.89
CA SER A 55 -2.84 -8.73 -0.88
C SER A 55 -2.94 -7.27 -1.34
N PHE A 56 -2.17 -6.40 -0.69
CA PHE A 56 -1.90 -5.06 -1.18
C PHE A 56 -0.64 -5.08 -2.07
N PRO A 57 -0.59 -4.29 -3.15
CA PRO A 57 0.62 -4.21 -3.97
C PRO A 57 1.72 -3.46 -3.24
N SER A 58 2.95 -3.93 -3.40
CA SER A 58 4.13 -3.13 -3.06
C SER A 58 4.19 -1.91 -3.98
N THR A 59 4.29 -0.71 -3.42
CA THR A 59 4.06 0.53 -4.16
C THR A 59 5.18 1.54 -3.92
N THR A 60 5.74 2.10 -4.99
CA THR A 60 6.70 3.19 -4.89
C THR A 60 6.02 4.50 -4.55
N VAL A 61 6.39 5.09 -3.43
CA VAL A 61 5.98 6.44 -3.03
C VAL A 61 7.03 7.43 -3.50
N THR A 62 6.67 8.20 -4.52
CA THR A 62 7.57 9.22 -5.08
C THR A 62 7.69 10.41 -4.16
N THR A 63 8.89 10.73 -3.72
CA THR A 63 9.18 11.76 -2.71
C THR A 63 9.90 13.00 -3.25
N THR A 64 10.03 13.17 -4.58
CA THR A 64 10.77 14.25 -5.21
C THR A 64 10.41 15.66 -4.69
N LYS A 65 9.11 15.90 -4.40
CA LYS A 65 8.64 17.19 -3.87
C LYS A 65 8.85 17.37 -2.36
N VAL A 66 9.23 16.31 -1.65
CA VAL A 66 9.44 16.30 -0.20
C VAL A 66 10.87 15.93 0.18
N PHE A 67 11.76 15.81 -0.81
CA PHE A 67 13.17 15.53 -0.58
C PHE A 67 13.79 16.56 0.37
N GLY A 68 14.56 16.08 1.35
CA GLY A 68 15.17 16.91 2.40
C GLY A 68 14.22 17.36 3.51
N ARG A 69 12.92 17.01 3.47
CA ARG A 69 11.97 17.29 4.54
C ARG A 69 11.99 16.17 5.58
N TYR A 70 11.40 16.45 6.73
CA TYR A 70 11.15 15.45 7.78
C TYR A 70 9.80 14.77 7.55
N LEU A 71 9.76 13.43 7.61
CA LEU A 71 8.51 12.68 7.79
C LEU A 71 8.15 12.76 9.29
N VAL A 72 7.12 13.52 9.62
CA VAL A 72 6.79 13.80 11.03
C VAL A 72 5.59 13.01 11.55
N GLN A 73 4.66 12.64 10.67
CA GLN A 73 3.46 11.91 11.08
C GLN A 73 2.93 11.04 9.94
N VAL A 74 2.38 9.92 10.29
CA VAL A 74 1.56 9.08 9.40
C VAL A 74 0.18 8.92 10.00
N SER A 75 -0.85 9.07 9.16
CA SER A 75 -2.23 8.76 9.53
C SER A 75 -2.73 7.61 8.67
N THR A 76 -3.44 6.66 9.28
CA THR A 76 -4.09 5.53 8.60
C THR A 76 -5.58 5.60 8.81
N ASN A 77 -6.37 5.43 7.74
CA ASN A 77 -7.82 5.37 7.78
C ASN A 77 -8.28 4.08 7.09
N PRO A 78 -8.60 3.03 7.88
CA PRO A 78 -9.05 1.76 7.34
C PRO A 78 -10.46 1.86 6.78
N GLY A 79 -10.78 1.08 5.76
CA GLY A 79 -12.11 0.99 5.17
C GLY A 79 -12.59 2.26 4.46
N ALA A 80 -11.68 3.13 4.01
CA ALA A 80 -12.03 4.41 3.36
C ALA A 80 -12.89 4.19 2.09
N GLY A 81 -14.21 4.06 2.29
CA GLY A 81 -15.20 3.82 1.22
C GLY A 81 -15.39 2.34 0.80
N ALA A 82 -14.75 1.38 1.48
CA ALA A 82 -14.84 -0.05 1.17
C ALA A 82 -14.68 -0.91 2.45
N ALA A 83 -14.44 -2.22 2.30
CA ALA A 83 -14.14 -3.11 3.43
C ALA A 83 -12.87 -2.66 4.16
N ALA A 84 -12.88 -2.76 5.47
CA ALA A 84 -11.68 -2.53 6.28
C ALA A 84 -10.73 -3.73 6.21
N PRO A 85 -9.42 -3.54 6.35
CA PRO A 85 -8.46 -4.64 6.46
C PRO A 85 -8.66 -5.45 7.74
N THR A 86 -7.99 -6.59 7.86
CA THR A 86 -7.91 -7.35 9.11
C THR A 86 -7.32 -6.47 10.22
N ALA A 87 -7.78 -6.63 11.46
CA ALA A 87 -7.13 -5.99 12.61
C ALA A 87 -5.66 -6.43 12.72
N ALA A 88 -4.80 -5.53 13.19
CA ALA A 88 -3.37 -5.74 13.29
C ALA A 88 -2.67 -5.94 11.93
N TYR A 89 -3.11 -5.24 10.88
CA TYR A 89 -2.33 -5.13 9.65
C TYR A 89 -1.13 -4.20 9.88
N ASP A 90 -0.05 -4.46 9.14
CA ASP A 90 1.21 -3.73 9.26
C ASP A 90 1.48 -2.87 8.03
N ILE A 91 2.14 -1.73 8.24
CA ILE A 91 2.62 -0.86 7.17
C ILE A 91 4.10 -0.62 7.37
N THR A 92 4.89 -0.70 6.29
CA THR A 92 6.29 -0.28 6.24
C THR A 92 6.53 0.74 5.14
N LEU A 93 7.47 1.65 5.36
CA LEU A 93 7.94 2.65 4.40
C LEU A 93 9.46 2.49 4.25
N THR A 94 9.88 1.54 3.42
CA THR A 94 11.28 1.14 3.27
C THR A 94 11.97 2.00 2.21
N ASP A 95 13.13 2.55 2.52
CA ASP A 95 13.99 3.25 1.56
C ASP A 95 14.85 2.28 0.71
N SER A 96 15.72 2.84 -0.14
CA SER A 96 16.60 2.06 -1.01
C SER A 96 17.62 1.21 -0.26
N ASP A 97 17.93 1.57 0.99
CA ASP A 97 18.91 0.87 1.83
C ASP A 97 18.25 -0.21 2.71
N GLY A 98 16.92 -0.36 2.59
CA GLY A 98 16.13 -1.34 3.34
C GLY A 98 15.73 -0.88 4.74
N LEU A 99 15.92 0.39 5.09
CA LEU A 99 15.50 0.95 6.37
C LEU A 99 14.02 1.31 6.35
N ASP A 100 13.25 0.85 7.34
CA ASP A 100 11.88 1.32 7.54
C ASP A 100 11.87 2.73 8.15
N ASN A 101 11.50 3.72 7.35
CA ASN A 101 11.41 5.12 7.77
C ASN A 101 10.20 5.40 8.68
N ALA A 102 9.29 4.45 8.84
CA ALA A 102 8.25 4.49 9.86
C ALA A 102 8.74 3.96 11.23
N LEU A 103 9.98 3.48 11.32
CA LEU A 103 10.63 3.00 12.54
C LEU A 103 9.86 1.87 13.26
N GLY A 104 9.12 1.03 12.54
CA GLY A 104 8.25 0.00 13.08
C GLY A 104 7.00 0.51 13.80
N LEU A 105 6.76 1.83 13.80
CA LEU A 105 5.63 2.44 14.52
C LEU A 105 4.28 2.24 13.82
N LEU A 106 4.27 1.68 12.62
CA LEU A 106 3.05 1.40 11.85
C LEU A 106 2.69 -0.09 11.83
N ALA A 107 3.18 -0.86 12.79
CA ALA A 107 2.72 -2.22 13.05
C ALA A 107 1.37 -2.23 13.80
N ASP A 108 0.62 -3.32 13.68
CA ASP A 108 -0.63 -3.59 14.42
C ASP A 108 -1.68 -2.47 14.28
N ARG A 109 -1.96 -2.02 13.04
CA ARG A 109 -2.94 -0.95 12.80
C ARG A 109 -4.37 -1.42 13.03
N SER A 110 -5.19 -0.50 13.54
CA SER A 110 -6.62 -0.72 13.79
C SER A 110 -7.38 -0.94 12.47
N ALA A 111 -8.29 -1.91 12.45
CA ALA A 111 -9.24 -2.12 11.35
C ALA A 111 -10.45 -1.17 11.41
N THR A 112 -10.68 -0.47 12.52
CA THR A 112 -11.91 0.29 12.77
C THR A 112 -11.69 1.77 13.06
N ALA A 113 -10.49 2.14 13.54
CA ALA A 113 -10.19 3.51 13.95
C ALA A 113 -9.18 4.15 13.00
N THR A 114 -9.39 5.43 12.67
CA THR A 114 -8.36 6.27 12.08
C THR A 114 -7.30 6.55 13.15
N GLU A 115 -6.06 6.18 12.88
CA GLU A 115 -4.95 6.37 13.78
C GLU A 115 -3.97 7.40 13.23
N ARG A 116 -3.26 8.08 14.14
CA ARG A 116 -2.18 9.02 13.82
C ARG A 116 -0.96 8.66 14.66
N VAL A 117 0.15 8.49 13.98
CA VAL A 117 1.43 8.14 14.61
C VAL A 117 2.45 9.21 14.30
N SER A 118 3.06 9.79 15.32
CA SER A 118 4.22 10.66 15.17
C SER A 118 5.45 9.79 14.91
N ILE A 119 6.13 10.06 13.80
CA ILE A 119 7.32 9.31 13.41
C ILE A 119 8.52 10.00 14.03
N ALA A 120 8.91 9.56 15.21
CA ALA A 120 10.09 10.05 15.90
C ALA A 120 10.78 8.89 16.63
N ASN A 121 12.10 8.92 16.68
CA ASN A 121 12.83 8.03 17.56
C ASN A 121 12.73 8.49 19.04
N THR A 122 13.31 7.73 19.95
CA THR A 122 13.29 8.02 21.41
C THR A 122 13.92 9.37 21.79
N THR A 123 14.66 10.01 20.89
CA THR A 123 15.28 11.34 21.05
C THR A 123 14.60 12.45 20.27
N ILE A 124 13.36 12.21 19.77
CA ILE A 124 12.57 13.18 18.96
C ILE A 124 13.34 13.61 17.70
N VAL A 125 13.98 12.66 17.02
CA VAL A 125 14.59 12.88 15.70
C VAL A 125 13.70 12.27 14.65
N TYR A 126 13.19 13.09 13.74
CA TYR A 126 12.37 12.66 12.62
C TYR A 126 13.24 12.19 11.46
N PRO A 127 12.86 11.11 10.73
CA PRO A 127 13.59 10.68 9.55
C PRO A 127 13.53 11.74 8.46
N VAL A 128 14.68 12.00 7.84
CA VAL A 128 14.80 12.86 6.67
C VAL A 128 14.49 12.07 5.41
N VAL A 129 13.68 12.63 4.53
CA VAL A 129 13.38 12.02 3.24
C VAL A 129 14.58 12.16 2.30
N LEU A 130 15.28 11.08 2.04
CA LEU A 130 16.49 11.05 1.19
C LEU A 130 16.27 10.33 -0.15
N GLY A 131 15.12 9.74 -0.37
CA GLY A 131 14.78 8.99 -1.58
C GLY A 131 13.32 8.56 -1.59
N ASN A 132 12.91 7.84 -2.62
CA ASN A 132 11.60 7.24 -2.67
C ASN A 132 11.46 6.14 -1.62
N TYR A 133 10.25 5.93 -1.15
CA TYR A 133 9.92 4.81 -0.28
C TYR A 133 9.23 3.70 -1.08
N THR A 134 9.42 2.47 -0.63
CA THR A 134 8.57 1.33 -0.96
C THR A 134 7.57 1.17 0.17
N LEU A 135 6.29 1.41 -0.12
CA LEU A 135 5.19 1.13 0.78
C LEU A 135 4.83 -0.35 0.67
N ALA A 136 4.76 -1.05 1.78
CA ALA A 136 4.15 -2.37 1.86
C ALA A 136 3.10 -2.41 2.97
N ILE A 137 1.98 -3.09 2.70
CA ILE A 137 0.91 -3.37 3.66
C ILE A 137 0.77 -4.88 3.76
N THR A 138 0.95 -5.44 4.95
CA THR A 138 0.97 -6.87 5.20
C THR A 138 -0.04 -7.27 6.28
N ASN A 139 -0.18 -8.58 6.54
CA ASN A 139 -1.11 -9.15 7.52
C ASN A 139 -2.60 -8.84 7.26
N ASN A 140 -2.97 -8.53 6.01
CA ASN A 140 -4.37 -8.39 5.63
C ASN A 140 -4.91 -9.72 5.07
N LEU A 141 -6.12 -10.10 5.50
CA LEU A 141 -6.85 -11.30 5.06
C LEU A 141 -8.22 -10.96 4.46
N VAL A 142 -8.51 -9.68 4.24
CA VAL A 142 -9.80 -9.20 3.73
C VAL A 142 -9.64 -8.81 2.26
N ASN A 143 -10.37 -9.48 1.39
CA ASN A 143 -10.42 -9.17 -0.04
C ASN A 143 -11.04 -7.78 -0.26
N SER A 144 -10.50 -7.04 -1.23
CA SER A 144 -10.93 -5.69 -1.56
C SER A 144 -10.91 -4.71 -0.37
N ALA A 145 -10.12 -5.00 0.67
CA ALA A 145 -9.94 -4.09 1.79
C ALA A 145 -9.30 -2.77 1.32
N ALA A 146 -9.75 -1.65 1.86
CA ALA A 146 -9.21 -0.34 1.54
C ALA A 146 -8.51 0.29 2.75
N VAL A 147 -7.41 0.99 2.47
CA VAL A 147 -6.69 1.81 3.46
C VAL A 147 -6.28 3.11 2.79
N GLN A 148 -6.62 4.24 3.42
CA GLN A 148 -6.03 5.52 3.07
C GLN A 148 -4.88 5.83 4.04
N ILE A 149 -3.73 6.18 3.50
CA ILE A 149 -2.53 6.56 4.25
C ILE A 149 -2.20 8.01 3.93
N LYS A 150 -1.93 8.81 4.94
CA LYS A 150 -1.46 10.19 4.77
C LYS A 150 -0.10 10.36 5.42
N LEU A 151 0.89 10.72 4.62
CA LEU A 151 2.24 11.07 5.06
C LEU A 151 2.33 12.58 5.22
N ILE A 152 2.76 13.04 6.38
CA ILE A 152 2.88 14.46 6.70
C ILE A 152 4.35 14.81 6.82
N TYR A 153 4.78 15.78 6.02
CA TYR A 153 6.16 16.24 5.94
C TYR A 153 6.27 17.69 6.39
N MET A 154 7.32 18.01 7.12
CA MET A 154 7.65 19.37 7.52
C MET A 154 9.00 19.81 6.92
N ALA A 155 9.13 21.11 6.66
CA ALA A 155 10.43 21.69 6.31
C ALA A 155 11.41 21.56 7.50
N GLN A 156 12.69 21.47 7.16
CA GLN A 156 13.78 21.60 8.13
C GLN A 156 13.85 23.02 8.67
#